data_fed7c06aa654d3f4ec517e30e2877f23
#
_entry.id   fed7c06aa654d3f4ec517e30e2877f23
#
_cell.length_a   1.000
_cell.length_b   1.000
_cell.length_c   1.000
_cell.angle_alpha   90.00
_cell.angle_beta   90.00
_cell.angle_gamma   90.00
#
_symmetry.space_group_name_H-M   'P 1'
#
loop_
_entity.id
_entity.type
_entity.pdbx_description
1 polymer ?
#
loop_
_entity_poly.entity_id
_entity_poly.type
_entity_poly.pdbx_seq_one_letter_code
_entity_poly.pdbx_strand_id
1 'polypeptide(L)'
;MAKALDPHSSIAALFGTRVRKLREAAGLTQAEVGVLTHVVGSRITQIERATGAKPTLELTRALDRELVADDLLIDLWPYVYRETFPDWSQAFIAYSARAAVIREYASHAVPGLLQTPEYARALLSVGHSLRDAEHLEERVAARLDRQIRLTGPGRPQLWIILDEAVLRRPVGGSGVMCGQLEKLLRMAEEPNITVQVLPFDQGEHGALGGSLTVLVMPDGSEVAYTEGAHHGQLTEEPDEIETHRTAIQQAIAKGGPSAYAVRHDRIERTWP
;
A
#
# COMPACT_ATOMS: atom_id res chain seq x y z
N MET A 1 36.15 -4.56 -11.58
CA MET A 1 35.03 -5.35 -12.13
C MET A 1 33.85 -5.24 -11.18
N ALA A 2 32.69 -4.78 -11.63
CA ALA A 2 31.48 -4.76 -10.79
C ALA A 2 31.10 -6.21 -10.46
N LYS A 3 30.88 -6.49 -9.16
CA LYS A 3 30.46 -7.80 -8.67
C LYS A 3 29.17 -8.22 -9.41
N ALA A 4 29.15 -9.43 -9.98
CA ALA A 4 27.96 -9.95 -10.61
C ALA A 4 26.83 -10.03 -9.58
N LEU A 5 25.61 -9.62 -9.98
CA LEU A 5 24.45 -9.73 -9.12
C LEU A 5 24.14 -11.21 -8.84
N ASP A 6 24.02 -11.56 -7.56
CA ASP A 6 23.62 -12.92 -7.18
C ASP A 6 22.09 -13.06 -7.30
N PRO A 7 21.57 -13.87 -8.24
CA PRO A 7 20.13 -14.03 -8.45
C PRO A 7 19.41 -14.70 -7.27
N HIS A 8 20.15 -15.30 -6.33
CA HIS A 8 19.58 -15.93 -5.14
C HIS A 8 19.47 -14.99 -3.95
N SER A 9 19.98 -13.75 -4.07
CA SER A 9 19.96 -12.79 -2.97
C SER A 9 18.58 -12.15 -2.74
N SER A 10 17.73 -12.06 -3.77
CA SER A 10 16.36 -11.52 -3.70
C SER A 10 15.57 -11.83 -4.99
N ILE A 11 14.24 -11.70 -4.95
CA ILE A 11 13.42 -11.84 -6.16
C ILE A 11 13.72 -10.71 -7.16
N ALA A 12 13.98 -9.50 -6.69
CA ALA A 12 14.41 -8.40 -7.55
C ALA A 12 15.74 -8.71 -8.25
N ALA A 13 16.68 -9.35 -7.57
CA ALA A 13 17.95 -9.78 -8.16
C ALA A 13 17.75 -10.90 -9.20
N LEU A 14 16.84 -11.83 -8.95
CA LEU A 14 16.44 -12.85 -9.91
C LEU A 14 15.82 -12.21 -11.16
N PHE A 15 14.86 -11.30 -10.97
CA PHE A 15 14.18 -10.57 -12.04
C PHE A 15 15.20 -9.78 -12.89
N GLY A 16 16.03 -8.97 -12.26
CA GLY A 16 17.06 -8.18 -12.96
C GLY A 16 18.05 -9.05 -13.73
N THR A 17 18.45 -10.20 -13.17
CA THR A 17 19.31 -11.18 -13.85
C THR A 17 18.60 -11.80 -15.07
N ARG A 18 17.28 -12.04 -15.00
CA ARG A 18 16.49 -12.56 -16.14
C ARG A 18 16.38 -11.52 -17.23
N VAL A 19 16.02 -10.27 -16.90
CA VAL A 19 16.00 -9.15 -17.86
C VAL A 19 17.35 -9.04 -18.58
N ARG A 20 18.45 -9.04 -17.85
CA ARG A 20 19.79 -8.98 -18.43
C ARG A 20 20.07 -10.13 -19.41
N LYS A 21 19.79 -11.37 -18.99
CA LYS A 21 20.03 -12.55 -19.85
C LYS A 21 19.21 -12.49 -21.13
N LEU A 22 17.93 -12.12 -21.05
CA LEU A 22 17.05 -11.97 -22.20
C LEU A 22 17.55 -10.88 -23.14
N ARG A 23 17.92 -9.73 -22.61
CA ARG A 23 18.51 -8.62 -23.39
C ARG A 23 19.78 -9.04 -24.11
N GLU A 24 20.71 -9.68 -23.40
CA GLU A 24 21.96 -10.17 -23.97
C GLU A 24 21.74 -11.23 -25.04
N ALA A 25 20.77 -12.12 -24.85
CA ALA A 25 20.36 -13.13 -25.85
C ALA A 25 19.77 -12.47 -27.11
N ALA A 26 19.04 -11.35 -26.94
CA ALA A 26 18.52 -10.55 -28.06
C ALA A 26 19.58 -9.68 -28.73
N GLY A 27 20.81 -9.64 -28.22
CA GLY A 27 21.90 -8.80 -28.73
C GLY A 27 21.71 -7.29 -28.50
N LEU A 28 20.82 -6.90 -27.60
CA LEU A 28 20.45 -5.50 -27.35
C LEU A 28 21.33 -4.87 -26.26
N THR A 29 21.56 -3.57 -26.38
CA THR A 29 22.12 -2.72 -25.32
C THR A 29 21.03 -2.29 -24.34
N GLN A 30 21.41 -1.86 -23.14
CA GLN A 30 20.47 -1.27 -22.17
C GLN A 30 19.76 -0.01 -22.71
N ALA A 31 20.44 0.77 -23.54
CA ALA A 31 19.87 1.94 -24.18
C ALA A 31 18.80 1.59 -25.21
N GLU A 32 19.02 0.56 -26.03
CA GLU A 32 18.06 0.08 -27.03
C GLU A 32 16.81 -0.49 -26.36
N VAL A 33 16.96 -1.30 -25.31
CA VAL A 33 15.80 -1.78 -24.52
C VAL A 33 15.07 -0.59 -23.89
N GLY A 34 15.78 0.42 -23.40
CA GLY A 34 15.17 1.64 -22.89
C GLY A 34 14.29 2.34 -23.92
N VAL A 35 14.75 2.47 -25.17
CA VAL A 35 13.97 3.05 -26.28
C VAL A 35 12.72 2.21 -26.55
N LEU A 36 12.85 0.88 -26.67
CA LEU A 36 11.75 -0.04 -26.95
C LEU A 36 10.66 -0.01 -25.86
N THR A 37 11.07 0.21 -24.61
CA THR A 37 10.15 0.22 -23.45
C THR A 37 9.80 1.63 -22.97
N HIS A 38 10.13 2.66 -23.74
CA HIS A 38 9.86 4.08 -23.46
C HIS A 38 10.43 4.59 -22.10
N VAL A 39 11.60 4.07 -21.72
CA VAL A 39 12.35 4.53 -20.55
C VAL A 39 13.80 4.85 -20.91
N VAL A 40 14.50 5.58 -20.04
CA VAL A 40 15.95 5.84 -20.21
C VAL A 40 16.77 4.58 -19.97
N GLY A 41 17.89 4.38 -20.68
CA GLY A 41 18.74 3.21 -20.53
C GLY A 41 19.30 3.00 -19.11
N SER A 42 19.49 4.09 -18.35
CA SER A 42 19.88 4.00 -16.93
C SER A 42 18.81 3.31 -16.08
N ARG A 43 17.53 3.40 -16.47
CA ARG A 43 16.44 2.68 -15.82
C ARG A 43 16.56 1.17 -16.02
N ILE A 44 16.93 0.73 -17.21
CA ILE A 44 17.21 -0.68 -17.50
C ILE A 44 18.42 -1.16 -16.67
N THR A 45 19.47 -0.32 -16.57
CA THR A 45 20.64 -0.62 -15.73
C THR A 45 20.24 -0.84 -14.26
N GLN A 46 19.38 0.02 -13.71
CA GLN A 46 18.88 -0.11 -12.34
C GLN A 46 18.12 -1.45 -12.15
N ILE A 47 17.21 -1.78 -13.05
CA ILE A 47 16.45 -3.03 -13.00
C ILE A 47 17.40 -4.25 -13.06
N GLU A 48 18.35 -4.26 -13.98
CA GLU A 48 19.31 -5.36 -14.12
C GLU A 48 20.27 -5.52 -12.93
N ARG A 49 20.45 -4.46 -12.14
CA ARG A 49 21.26 -4.46 -10.92
C ARG A 49 20.42 -4.64 -9.64
N ALA A 50 19.12 -4.74 -9.77
CA ALA A 50 18.18 -4.73 -8.64
C ALA A 50 18.39 -3.49 -7.74
N THR A 51 18.65 -2.34 -8.33
CA THR A 51 18.81 -1.04 -7.64
C THR A 51 17.70 -0.09 -8.11
N GLY A 52 17.39 0.92 -7.29
CA GLY A 52 16.34 1.87 -7.58
C GLY A 52 14.93 1.28 -7.45
N ALA A 53 13.94 2.04 -7.89
CA ALA A 53 12.54 1.65 -7.79
C ALA A 53 12.25 0.34 -8.55
N LYS A 54 11.34 -0.51 -8.03
CA LYS A 54 10.89 -1.72 -8.73
C LYS A 54 10.20 -1.37 -10.06
N PRO A 55 10.26 -2.23 -11.09
CA PRO A 55 9.54 -1.98 -12.34
C PRO A 55 8.02 -1.98 -12.09
N THR A 56 7.31 -1.04 -12.72
CA THR A 56 5.85 -1.06 -12.76
C THR A 56 5.35 -2.26 -13.56
N LEU A 57 4.11 -2.68 -13.35
CA LEU A 57 3.50 -3.75 -14.15
C LEU A 57 3.50 -3.40 -15.66
N GLU A 58 3.27 -2.13 -16.00
CA GLU A 58 3.29 -1.65 -17.37
C GLU A 58 4.68 -1.81 -18.00
N LEU A 59 5.73 -1.35 -17.31
CA LEU A 59 7.11 -1.54 -17.76
C LEU A 59 7.49 -3.02 -17.84
N THR A 60 7.03 -3.84 -16.90
CA THR A 60 7.27 -5.29 -16.91
C THR A 60 6.63 -5.94 -18.14
N ARG A 61 5.38 -5.59 -18.49
CA ARG A 61 4.71 -6.07 -19.70
C ARG A 61 5.45 -5.63 -20.98
N ALA A 62 5.96 -4.39 -20.99
CA ALA A 62 6.76 -3.91 -22.11
C ALA A 62 8.08 -4.70 -22.25
N LEU A 63 8.79 -4.92 -21.13
CA LEU A 63 10.02 -5.72 -21.10
C LEU A 63 9.76 -7.17 -21.53
N ASP A 64 8.69 -7.79 -21.04
CA ASP A 64 8.32 -9.16 -21.37
C ASP A 64 8.07 -9.31 -22.89
N ARG A 65 7.29 -8.42 -23.46
CA ARG A 65 6.99 -8.40 -24.89
C ARG A 65 8.22 -8.14 -25.74
N GLU A 66 9.00 -7.09 -25.46
CA GLU A 66 10.14 -6.68 -26.29
C GLU A 66 11.33 -7.64 -26.18
N LEU A 67 11.47 -8.35 -25.06
CA LEU A 67 12.51 -9.35 -24.85
C LEU A 67 12.05 -10.79 -25.11
N VAL A 68 10.81 -10.97 -25.57
CA VAL A 68 10.20 -12.28 -25.85
C VAL A 68 10.36 -13.23 -24.68
N ALA A 69 9.90 -12.79 -23.50
CA ALA A 69 10.13 -13.49 -22.24
C ALA A 69 9.07 -14.57 -21.93
N ASP A 70 8.05 -14.74 -22.76
CA ASP A 70 7.00 -15.78 -22.65
C ASP A 70 6.32 -15.75 -21.27
N ASP A 71 5.83 -14.57 -20.90
CA ASP A 71 5.18 -14.23 -19.62
C ASP A 71 6.07 -14.38 -18.36
N LEU A 72 7.32 -14.81 -18.51
CA LEU A 72 8.23 -15.03 -17.38
C LEU A 72 8.38 -13.81 -16.47
N LEU A 73 8.56 -12.62 -17.05
CA LEU A 73 8.75 -11.39 -16.28
C LEU A 73 7.44 -10.95 -15.63
N ILE A 74 6.32 -11.17 -16.30
CA ILE A 74 4.98 -10.90 -15.78
C ILE A 74 4.69 -11.80 -14.57
N ASP A 75 5.02 -13.08 -14.66
CA ASP A 75 4.85 -14.05 -13.57
C ASP A 75 5.74 -13.75 -12.35
N LEU A 76 6.95 -13.23 -12.57
CA LEU A 76 7.86 -12.83 -11.50
C LEU A 76 7.45 -11.50 -10.84
N TRP A 77 6.77 -10.61 -11.56
CA TRP A 77 6.48 -9.25 -11.09
C TRP A 77 5.71 -9.19 -9.76
N PRO A 78 4.68 -10.03 -9.49
CA PRO A 78 3.97 -9.99 -8.21
C PRO A 78 4.89 -10.25 -7.01
N TYR A 79 5.91 -11.05 -7.18
CA TYR A 79 6.88 -11.37 -6.13
C TYR A 79 7.88 -10.23 -5.93
N VAL A 80 8.38 -9.63 -7.04
CA VAL A 80 9.24 -8.43 -7.00
C VAL A 80 8.51 -7.28 -6.30
N TYR A 81 7.22 -7.08 -6.62
CA TYR A 81 6.41 -6.04 -6.00
C TYR A 81 6.21 -6.27 -4.50
N ARG A 82 5.99 -7.52 -4.07
CA ARG A 82 5.81 -7.85 -2.65
C ARG A 82 7.04 -7.58 -1.80
N GLU A 83 8.25 -7.73 -2.33
CA GLU A 83 9.49 -7.41 -1.60
C GLU A 83 9.58 -5.95 -1.13
N THR A 84 8.77 -5.04 -1.69
CA THR A 84 8.67 -3.64 -1.25
C THR A 84 8.00 -3.51 0.12
N PHE A 85 7.25 -4.54 0.55
CA PHE A 85 6.52 -4.57 1.82
C PHE A 85 7.23 -5.46 2.84
N PRO A 86 7.11 -5.15 4.14
CA PRO A 86 7.58 -6.04 5.20
C PRO A 86 6.94 -7.44 5.08
N ASP A 87 7.70 -8.49 5.39
CA ASP A 87 7.27 -9.89 5.25
C ASP A 87 5.91 -10.16 5.90
N TRP A 88 5.67 -9.60 7.10
CA TRP A 88 4.42 -9.79 7.83
C TRP A 88 3.19 -9.18 7.14
N SER A 89 3.38 -8.20 6.24
CA SER A 89 2.28 -7.54 5.53
C SER A 89 2.04 -8.07 4.12
N GLN A 90 2.94 -8.89 3.58
CA GLN A 90 2.86 -9.37 2.18
C GLN A 90 1.59 -10.18 1.91
N ALA A 91 1.25 -11.11 2.82
CA ALA A 91 0.02 -11.89 2.70
C ALA A 91 -1.22 -10.99 2.75
N PHE A 92 -1.29 -10.05 3.70
CA PHE A 92 -2.36 -9.07 3.79
C PHE A 92 -2.52 -8.25 2.50
N ILE A 93 -1.42 -7.76 1.92
CA ILE A 93 -1.42 -7.02 0.65
C ILE A 93 -2.03 -7.87 -0.47
N ALA A 94 -1.67 -9.16 -0.54
CA ALA A 94 -2.20 -10.08 -1.56
C ALA A 94 -3.71 -10.34 -1.40
N TYR A 95 -4.20 -10.52 -0.17
CA TYR A 95 -5.63 -10.65 0.11
C TYR A 95 -6.38 -9.33 -0.15
N SER A 96 -5.86 -8.22 0.37
CA SER A 96 -6.43 -6.88 0.18
C SER A 96 -6.57 -6.53 -1.31
N ALA A 97 -5.63 -6.98 -2.17
CA ALA A 97 -5.70 -6.77 -3.61
C ALA A 97 -6.88 -7.47 -4.30
N ARG A 98 -7.50 -8.49 -3.69
CA ARG A 98 -8.59 -9.29 -4.27
C ARG A 98 -9.92 -9.15 -3.52
N ALA A 99 -9.91 -8.57 -2.32
CA ALA A 99 -11.08 -8.46 -1.46
C ALA A 99 -12.24 -7.70 -2.14
N ALA A 100 -13.46 -8.17 -2.01
CA ALA A 100 -14.67 -7.49 -2.45
C ALA A 100 -15.10 -6.40 -1.45
N VAL A 101 -14.86 -6.63 -0.15
CA VAL A 101 -15.15 -5.68 0.93
C VAL A 101 -13.93 -5.57 1.84
N ILE A 102 -13.59 -4.34 2.20
CA ILE A 102 -12.53 -4.02 3.16
C ILE A 102 -13.17 -3.21 4.29
N ARG A 103 -13.10 -3.72 5.52
CA ARG A 103 -13.52 -2.99 6.73
C ARG A 103 -12.30 -2.82 7.60
N GLU A 104 -11.94 -1.58 7.92
CA GLU A 104 -10.71 -1.27 8.66
C GLU A 104 -11.00 -0.26 9.78
N TYR A 105 -10.58 -0.59 11.00
CA TYR A 105 -10.40 0.36 12.08
C TYR A 105 -8.93 0.76 12.15
N ALA A 106 -8.67 2.05 12.02
CA ALA A 106 -7.34 2.62 12.04
C ALA A 106 -7.11 3.43 13.32
N SER A 107 -6.19 2.97 14.17
CA SER A 107 -5.95 3.53 15.49
C SER A 107 -4.89 4.65 15.53
N HIS A 108 -3.92 4.67 14.61
CA HIS A 108 -2.73 5.52 14.74
C HIS A 108 -2.41 6.36 13.51
N ALA A 109 -2.78 5.93 12.33
CA ALA A 109 -2.45 6.60 11.07
C ALA A 109 -3.58 6.39 10.05
N VAL A 110 -3.69 7.29 9.09
CA VAL A 110 -4.61 7.11 7.96
C VAL A 110 -4.25 5.83 7.21
N PRO A 111 -5.22 4.96 6.86
CA PRO A 111 -4.99 3.74 6.08
C PRO A 111 -4.24 4.01 4.77
N GLY A 112 -3.34 3.11 4.39
CA GLY A 112 -2.50 3.26 3.21
C GLY A 112 -3.27 3.50 1.91
N LEU A 113 -4.48 2.95 1.79
CA LEU A 113 -5.37 3.16 0.64
C LEU A 113 -5.92 4.58 0.51
N LEU A 114 -5.88 5.39 1.58
CA LEU A 114 -6.38 6.76 1.61
C LEU A 114 -5.31 7.83 1.80
N GLN A 115 -4.01 7.45 1.88
CA GLN A 115 -2.91 8.39 2.11
C GLN A 115 -2.60 9.25 0.88
N THR A 116 -2.24 10.53 1.10
CA THR A 116 -1.56 11.34 0.08
C THR A 116 -0.09 10.90 -0.07
N PRO A 117 0.60 11.25 -1.18
CA PRO A 117 2.03 10.98 -1.33
C PRO A 117 2.87 11.58 -0.20
N GLU A 118 2.57 12.82 0.20
CA GLU A 118 3.29 13.56 1.25
C GLU A 118 3.11 12.92 2.62
N TYR A 119 1.87 12.51 2.96
CA TYR A 119 1.57 11.81 4.20
C TYR A 119 2.25 10.43 4.24
N ALA A 120 2.17 9.67 3.15
CA ALA A 120 2.84 8.37 3.02
C ALA A 120 4.35 8.51 3.19
N ARG A 121 4.97 9.51 2.55
CA ARG A 121 6.40 9.80 2.66
C ARG A 121 6.78 10.16 4.09
N ALA A 122 6.04 11.07 4.74
CA ALA A 122 6.30 11.46 6.12
C ALA A 122 6.21 10.26 7.08
N LEU A 123 5.20 9.41 6.93
CA LEU A 123 5.02 8.23 7.77
C LEU A 123 6.11 7.17 7.55
N LEU A 124 6.46 6.90 6.29
CA LEU A 124 7.45 5.88 5.92
C LEU A 124 8.90 6.31 6.19
N SER A 125 9.16 7.62 6.34
CA SER A 125 10.51 8.13 6.65
C SER A 125 10.89 7.96 8.13
N VAL A 126 9.93 7.70 9.01
CA VAL A 126 10.20 7.55 10.46
C VAL A 126 11.07 6.32 10.71
N GLY A 127 12.18 6.52 11.41
CA GLY A 127 13.09 5.44 11.80
C GLY A 127 14.04 4.94 10.70
N HIS A 128 14.02 5.51 9.50
CA HIS A 128 14.93 5.15 8.40
C HIS A 128 16.14 6.09 8.33
N SER A 129 17.32 5.52 8.02
CA SER A 129 18.54 6.32 7.77
C SER A 129 18.48 6.97 6.40
N LEU A 130 19.27 8.05 6.19
CA LEU A 130 19.41 8.75 4.90
C LEU A 130 19.86 7.82 3.74
N ARG A 131 20.41 6.64 4.04
CA ARG A 131 20.79 5.63 3.03
C ARG A 131 19.60 4.93 2.39
N ASP A 132 18.42 5.02 3.00
CA ASP A 132 17.20 4.38 2.51
C ASP A 132 16.29 5.30 1.69
N ALA A 133 16.77 6.50 1.29
CA ALA A 133 15.92 7.46 0.56
C ALA A 133 15.39 6.92 -0.77
N GLU A 134 16.18 6.11 -1.48
CA GLU A 134 15.77 5.47 -2.74
C GLU A 134 14.68 4.43 -2.49
N HIS A 135 14.81 3.63 -1.43
CA HIS A 135 13.78 2.66 -1.00
C HIS A 135 12.53 3.35 -0.44
N LEU A 136 12.67 4.56 0.11
CA LEU A 136 11.52 5.33 0.60
C LEU A 136 10.56 5.67 -0.54
N GLU A 137 11.05 6.25 -1.64
CA GLU A 137 10.19 6.60 -2.78
C GLU A 137 9.58 5.36 -3.45
N GLU A 138 10.30 4.26 -3.49
CA GLU A 138 9.80 2.97 -3.94
C GLU A 138 8.61 2.49 -3.08
N ARG A 139 8.72 2.57 -1.75
CA ARG A 139 7.65 2.20 -0.82
C ARG A 139 6.45 3.14 -0.91
N VAL A 140 6.70 4.43 -1.12
CA VAL A 140 5.64 5.42 -1.37
C VAL A 140 4.90 5.07 -2.66
N ALA A 141 5.61 4.86 -3.76
CA ALA A 141 5.03 4.49 -5.05
C ALA A 141 4.17 3.21 -4.95
N ALA A 142 4.72 2.15 -4.34
CA ALA A 142 4.01 0.90 -4.13
C ALA A 142 2.73 1.06 -3.28
N ARG A 143 2.74 1.98 -2.32
CA ARG A 143 1.55 2.30 -1.52
C ARG A 143 0.48 3.02 -2.33
N LEU A 144 0.88 3.95 -3.20
CA LEU A 144 -0.03 4.70 -4.05
C LEU A 144 -0.63 3.82 -5.18
N ASP A 145 0.15 2.93 -5.75
CA ASP A 145 -0.31 1.99 -6.78
C ASP A 145 -1.50 1.14 -6.31
N ARG A 146 -1.53 0.77 -5.02
CA ARG A 146 -2.66 0.04 -4.43
C ARG A 146 -3.97 0.83 -4.45
N GLN A 147 -3.90 2.16 -4.47
CA GLN A 147 -5.07 3.03 -4.44
C GLN A 147 -5.83 3.04 -5.77
N ILE A 148 -5.18 2.70 -6.89
CA ILE A 148 -5.78 2.64 -8.24
C ILE A 148 -7.00 1.71 -8.23
N ARG A 149 -6.97 0.68 -7.38
CA ARG A 149 -8.07 -0.27 -7.24
C ARG A 149 -9.37 0.34 -6.73
N LEU A 150 -9.32 1.46 -6.02
CA LEU A 150 -10.52 2.09 -5.43
C LEU A 150 -11.44 2.72 -6.48
N THR A 151 -10.94 3.00 -7.68
CA THR A 151 -11.66 3.74 -8.74
C THR A 151 -11.95 2.90 -9.98
N GLY A 152 -11.35 1.71 -10.12
CA GLY A 152 -11.46 0.87 -11.32
C GLY A 152 -12.69 -0.05 -11.34
N PRO A 153 -12.88 -0.83 -12.43
CA PRO A 153 -13.83 -1.92 -12.49
C PRO A 153 -13.54 -2.95 -11.38
N GLY A 154 -14.57 -3.47 -10.71
CA GLY A 154 -14.39 -4.42 -9.61
C GLY A 154 -13.81 -3.79 -8.33
N ARG A 155 -13.93 -2.46 -8.18
CA ARG A 155 -13.54 -1.74 -6.97
C ARG A 155 -14.21 -2.33 -5.73
N PRO A 156 -13.50 -2.44 -4.59
CA PRO A 156 -14.06 -2.96 -3.36
C PRO A 156 -15.02 -1.96 -2.71
N GLN A 157 -15.91 -2.46 -1.89
CA GLN A 157 -16.55 -1.65 -0.86
C GLN A 157 -15.53 -1.41 0.26
N LEU A 158 -15.24 -0.15 0.55
CA LEU A 158 -14.26 0.25 1.56
C LEU A 158 -14.98 0.94 2.72
N TRP A 159 -14.87 0.38 3.92
CA TRP A 159 -15.40 0.97 5.14
C TRP A 159 -14.28 1.23 6.13
N ILE A 160 -13.99 2.50 6.37
CA ILE A 160 -12.91 2.93 7.26
C ILE A 160 -13.49 3.62 8.48
N ILE A 161 -13.05 3.17 9.65
CA ILE A 161 -13.31 3.84 10.92
C ILE A 161 -11.96 4.40 11.40
N LEU A 162 -11.84 5.71 11.45
CA LEU A 162 -10.66 6.40 11.96
C LEU A 162 -10.86 6.71 13.45
N ASP A 163 -9.94 6.25 14.29
CA ASP A 163 -9.82 6.80 15.63
C ASP A 163 -9.56 8.31 15.57
N GLU A 164 -10.13 9.08 16.49
CA GLU A 164 -9.92 10.54 16.53
C GLU A 164 -8.44 10.91 16.64
N ALA A 165 -7.60 10.07 17.25
CA ALA A 165 -6.15 10.25 17.33
C ALA A 165 -5.49 10.36 15.94
N VAL A 166 -6.02 9.65 14.92
CA VAL A 166 -5.51 9.69 13.54
C VAL A 166 -5.62 11.09 12.95
N LEU A 167 -6.72 11.79 13.25
CA LEU A 167 -6.98 13.14 12.75
C LEU A 167 -6.21 14.22 13.53
N ARG A 168 -5.82 13.92 14.78
CA ARG A 168 -5.15 14.88 15.66
C ARG A 168 -3.63 14.79 15.64
N ARG A 169 -3.07 13.73 15.10
CA ARG A 169 -1.61 13.53 15.03
C ARG A 169 -1.02 14.25 13.82
N PRO A 170 -0.07 15.20 14.01
CA PRO A 170 0.50 16.01 12.92
C PRO A 170 1.54 15.25 12.09
N VAL A 171 1.14 14.22 11.36
CA VAL A 171 2.04 13.48 10.47
C VAL A 171 2.52 14.38 9.33
N GLY A 172 3.81 14.64 9.26
CA GLY A 172 4.42 15.51 8.25
C GLY A 172 4.18 17.01 8.47
N GLY A 173 3.57 17.38 9.61
CA GLY A 173 3.22 18.77 9.94
C GLY A 173 1.85 19.20 9.42
N SER A 174 1.43 20.43 9.76
CA SER A 174 0.08 20.96 9.49
C SER A 174 -0.28 20.97 8.00
N GLY A 175 0.63 21.38 7.12
CA GLY A 175 0.37 21.43 5.68
C GLY A 175 0.10 20.05 5.06
N VAL A 176 0.86 19.04 5.46
CA VAL A 176 0.64 17.64 5.00
C VAL A 176 -0.67 17.11 5.54
N MET A 177 -1.00 17.38 6.82
CA MET A 177 -2.27 16.97 7.41
C MET A 177 -3.47 17.64 6.75
N CYS A 178 -3.39 18.92 6.42
CA CYS A 178 -4.46 19.62 5.70
C CYS A 178 -4.78 18.93 4.37
N GLY A 179 -3.77 18.67 3.52
CA GLY A 179 -3.95 17.97 2.27
C GLY A 179 -4.47 16.52 2.44
N GLN A 180 -4.06 15.86 3.53
CA GLN A 180 -4.54 14.52 3.86
C GLN A 180 -6.02 14.53 4.26
N LEU A 181 -6.45 15.48 5.06
CA LEU A 181 -7.86 15.63 5.47
C LEU A 181 -8.75 15.99 4.30
N GLU A 182 -8.30 16.87 3.40
CA GLU A 182 -9.00 17.19 2.15
C GLU A 182 -9.17 15.93 1.27
N LYS A 183 -8.14 15.08 1.20
CA LYS A 183 -8.25 13.81 0.48
C LYS A 183 -9.31 12.90 1.11
N LEU A 184 -9.33 12.77 2.43
CA LEU A 184 -10.34 11.96 3.14
C LEU A 184 -11.76 12.44 2.84
N LEU A 185 -11.99 13.77 2.80
CA LEU A 185 -13.29 14.35 2.43
C LEU A 185 -13.69 13.95 1.01
N ARG A 186 -12.81 14.16 0.03
CA ARG A 186 -13.08 13.76 -1.36
C ARG A 186 -13.36 12.27 -1.50
N MET A 187 -12.59 11.42 -0.81
CA MET A 187 -12.79 9.96 -0.88
C MET A 187 -14.09 9.53 -0.22
N ALA A 188 -14.59 10.24 0.79
CA ALA A 188 -15.88 9.97 1.41
C ALA A 188 -17.09 10.30 0.51
N GLU A 189 -16.90 11.02 -0.60
CA GLU A 189 -17.92 11.28 -1.63
C GLU A 189 -18.06 10.10 -2.61
N GLU A 190 -17.08 9.21 -2.66
CA GLU A 190 -17.11 8.04 -3.55
C GLU A 190 -18.17 7.01 -3.08
N PRO A 191 -19.01 6.49 -3.97
CA PRO A 191 -20.16 5.65 -3.60
C PRO A 191 -19.78 4.29 -3.00
N ASN A 192 -18.53 3.86 -3.16
CA ASN A 192 -18.01 2.61 -2.59
C ASN A 192 -17.12 2.84 -1.35
N ILE A 193 -17.01 4.08 -0.86
CA ILE A 193 -16.15 4.40 0.27
C ILE A 193 -16.97 5.05 1.39
N THR A 194 -16.92 4.44 2.57
CA THR A 194 -17.47 5.00 3.79
C THR A 194 -16.33 5.33 4.75
N VAL A 195 -16.27 6.57 5.20
CA VAL A 195 -15.32 7.02 6.22
C VAL A 195 -16.10 7.47 7.45
N GLN A 196 -15.80 6.87 8.59
CA GLN A 196 -16.35 7.25 9.89
C GLN A 196 -15.22 7.68 10.83
N VAL A 197 -15.56 8.43 11.87
CA VAL A 197 -14.63 8.76 12.95
C VAL A 197 -15.18 8.24 14.24
N LEU A 198 -14.33 7.55 15.01
CA LEU A 198 -14.63 7.14 16.37
C LEU A 198 -14.06 8.19 17.34
N PRO A 199 -14.93 9.02 17.96
CA PRO A 199 -14.49 10.07 18.87
C PRO A 199 -13.97 9.50 20.18
N PHE A 200 -13.08 10.22 20.85
CA PHE A 200 -12.54 9.84 22.16
C PHE A 200 -13.61 9.68 23.26
N ASP A 201 -14.71 10.42 23.16
CA ASP A 201 -15.80 10.37 24.13
C ASP A 201 -16.60 9.06 24.09
N GLN A 202 -16.39 8.22 23.08
CA GLN A 202 -17.01 6.88 22.98
C GLN A 202 -16.36 5.86 23.93
N GLY A 203 -15.24 6.21 24.56
CA GLY A 203 -14.59 5.39 25.57
C GLY A 203 -14.02 4.07 25.03
N GLU A 204 -14.15 3.02 25.84
CA GLU A 204 -13.62 1.69 25.52
C GLU A 204 -14.40 1.00 24.38
N HIS A 205 -13.69 0.24 23.55
CA HIS A 205 -14.23 -0.54 22.43
C HIS A 205 -13.33 -1.73 22.08
N GLY A 206 -13.85 -2.72 21.39
CA GLY A 206 -13.16 -3.98 21.10
C GLY A 206 -11.89 -3.86 20.24
N ALA A 207 -11.70 -2.74 19.52
CA ALA A 207 -10.53 -2.51 18.68
C ALA A 207 -9.47 -1.60 19.31
N LEU A 208 -9.55 -1.28 20.63
CA LEU A 208 -8.64 -0.35 21.29
C LEU A 208 -7.17 -0.79 21.28
N GLY A 209 -6.90 -2.09 21.13
CA GLY A 209 -5.56 -2.67 21.16
C GLY A 209 -4.68 -2.42 19.93
N GLY A 210 -5.23 -1.89 18.82
CA GLY A 210 -4.48 -1.68 17.58
C GLY A 210 -5.35 -1.52 16.36
N SER A 211 -4.72 -1.36 15.19
CA SER A 211 -5.43 -1.32 13.91
C SER A 211 -5.87 -2.73 13.49
N LEU A 212 -7.06 -2.82 12.92
CA LEU A 212 -7.73 -4.07 12.64
C LEU A 212 -8.44 -4.00 11.28
N THR A 213 -8.25 -5.00 10.44
CA THR A 213 -8.89 -5.10 9.13
C THR A 213 -9.59 -6.45 8.98
N VAL A 214 -10.82 -6.44 8.46
CA VAL A 214 -11.52 -7.63 7.98
C VAL A 214 -11.74 -7.50 6.48
N LEU A 215 -11.26 -8.47 5.73
CA LEU A 215 -11.39 -8.59 4.28
C LEU A 215 -12.44 -9.64 3.96
N VAL A 216 -13.41 -9.30 3.10
CA VAL A 216 -14.35 -10.26 2.54
C VAL A 216 -13.98 -10.52 1.10
N MET A 217 -13.74 -11.78 0.77
CA MET A 217 -13.35 -12.20 -0.57
C MET A 217 -14.57 -12.34 -1.49
N PRO A 218 -14.40 -12.39 -2.83
CA PRO A 218 -15.51 -12.54 -3.78
C PRO A 218 -16.32 -13.84 -3.60
N ASP A 219 -15.71 -14.88 -3.05
CA ASP A 219 -16.37 -16.17 -2.73
C ASP A 219 -17.09 -16.18 -1.37
N GLY A 220 -17.04 -15.05 -0.65
CA GLY A 220 -17.65 -14.90 0.67
C GLY A 220 -16.74 -15.32 1.83
N SER A 221 -15.56 -15.89 1.58
CA SER A 221 -14.60 -16.17 2.65
C SER A 221 -14.08 -14.87 3.28
N GLU A 222 -13.68 -14.94 4.54
CA GLU A 222 -13.17 -13.78 5.28
C GLU A 222 -11.77 -14.04 5.81
N VAL A 223 -11.01 -12.96 5.93
CA VAL A 223 -9.65 -12.95 6.49
C VAL A 223 -9.55 -11.74 7.40
N ALA A 224 -8.96 -11.89 8.58
CA ALA A 224 -8.69 -10.77 9.46
C ALA A 224 -7.18 -10.49 9.55
N TYR A 225 -6.84 -9.21 9.77
CA TYR A 225 -5.47 -8.74 9.90
C TYR A 225 -5.38 -7.70 11.01
N THR A 226 -4.43 -7.89 11.90
CA THR A 226 -4.04 -6.92 12.91
C THR A 226 -2.66 -6.38 12.62
N GLU A 227 -2.44 -5.10 12.86
CA GLU A 227 -1.15 -4.45 12.63
C GLU A 227 -0.68 -3.68 13.85
N GLY A 228 0.56 -3.98 14.26
CA GLY A 228 1.31 -3.24 15.26
C GLY A 228 2.53 -2.53 14.63
N ALA A 229 3.38 -1.92 15.47
CA ALA A 229 4.51 -1.11 15.02
C ALA A 229 5.54 -1.88 14.19
N HIS A 230 5.78 -3.15 14.49
CA HIS A 230 6.81 -3.98 13.86
C HIS A 230 6.35 -5.41 13.57
N HIS A 231 5.06 -5.66 13.60
CA HIS A 231 4.47 -6.97 13.29
C HIS A 231 3.07 -6.81 12.74
N GLY A 232 2.65 -7.79 11.97
CA GLY A 232 1.26 -7.95 11.53
C GLY A 232 0.91 -9.43 11.59
N GLN A 233 -0.33 -9.72 11.94
CA GLN A 233 -0.86 -11.07 11.98
C GLN A 233 -2.09 -11.17 11.10
N LEU A 234 -2.05 -12.08 10.14
CA LEU A 234 -3.17 -12.46 9.31
C LEU A 234 -3.74 -13.77 9.86
N THR A 235 -5.06 -13.86 9.97
CA THR A 235 -5.75 -15.08 10.38
C THR A 235 -6.89 -15.42 9.44
N GLU A 236 -7.06 -16.73 9.20
CA GLU A 236 -8.17 -17.34 8.47
C GLU A 236 -9.04 -18.20 9.42
N GLU A 237 -8.70 -18.22 10.73
CA GLU A 237 -9.41 -18.99 11.74
C GLU A 237 -10.78 -18.37 12.05
N PRO A 238 -11.90 -19.12 11.88
CA PRO A 238 -13.25 -18.57 11.98
C PRO A 238 -13.58 -17.88 13.32
N ASP A 239 -13.12 -18.43 14.44
CA ASP A 239 -13.38 -17.87 15.78
C ASP A 239 -12.62 -16.56 16.00
N GLU A 240 -11.38 -16.44 15.47
CA GLU A 240 -10.61 -15.21 15.51
C GLU A 240 -11.25 -14.15 14.61
N ILE A 241 -11.67 -14.53 13.40
CA ILE A 241 -12.36 -13.63 12.46
C ILE A 241 -13.65 -13.09 13.08
N GLU A 242 -14.44 -13.94 13.75
CA GLU A 242 -15.67 -13.51 14.43
C GLU A 242 -15.39 -12.47 15.52
N THR A 243 -14.34 -12.70 16.31
CA THR A 243 -13.88 -11.74 17.33
C THR A 243 -13.53 -10.39 16.71
N HIS A 244 -12.78 -10.40 15.62
CA HIS A 244 -12.37 -9.18 14.90
C HIS A 244 -13.56 -8.49 14.22
N ARG A 245 -14.47 -9.27 13.63
CA ARG A 245 -15.70 -8.75 13.03
C ARG A 245 -16.56 -8.03 14.06
N THR A 246 -16.74 -8.63 15.23
CA THR A 246 -17.48 -8.03 16.35
C THR A 246 -16.84 -6.72 16.80
N ALA A 247 -15.52 -6.66 16.94
CA ALA A 247 -14.81 -5.44 17.31
C ALA A 247 -15.00 -4.31 16.29
N ILE A 248 -14.93 -4.62 14.98
CA ILE A 248 -15.21 -3.65 13.92
C ILE A 248 -16.67 -3.20 13.92
N GLN A 249 -17.62 -4.11 14.11
CA GLN A 249 -19.04 -3.76 14.18
C GLN A 249 -19.35 -2.82 15.35
N GLN A 250 -18.72 -3.04 16.51
CA GLN A 250 -18.83 -2.13 17.65
C GLN A 250 -18.27 -0.76 17.32
N ALA A 251 -17.11 -0.68 16.66
CA ALA A 251 -16.52 0.57 16.22
C ALA A 251 -17.41 1.30 15.19
N ILE A 252 -18.02 0.57 14.25
CA ILE A 252 -19.00 1.10 13.28
C ILE A 252 -20.22 1.71 14.01
N ALA A 253 -20.77 0.99 14.99
CA ALA A 253 -21.95 1.45 15.73
C ALA A 253 -21.69 2.69 16.57
N LYS A 254 -20.48 2.84 17.10
CA LYS A 254 -20.03 4.01 17.86
C LYS A 254 -19.51 5.15 17.00
N GLY A 255 -19.08 4.87 15.77
CA GLY A 255 -18.55 5.86 14.83
C GLY A 255 -19.64 6.79 14.29
N GLY A 256 -19.38 8.10 14.32
CA GLY A 256 -20.22 9.10 13.67
C GLY A 256 -19.96 9.20 12.17
N PRO A 257 -20.90 9.74 11.34
CA PRO A 257 -20.69 9.96 9.92
C PRO A 257 -19.50 10.92 9.69
N SER A 258 -18.76 10.71 8.60
CA SER A 258 -17.53 11.44 8.25
C SER A 258 -17.70 12.97 8.25
N ALA A 259 -18.89 13.47 7.90
CA ALA A 259 -19.23 14.90 7.94
C ALA A 259 -19.12 15.52 9.35
N TYR A 260 -19.10 14.71 10.42
CA TYR A 260 -19.04 15.23 11.80
C TYR A 260 -17.61 15.52 12.27
N ALA A 261 -16.62 14.81 11.72
CA ALA A 261 -15.25 14.89 12.20
C ALA A 261 -14.34 15.74 11.33
N VAL A 262 -14.68 15.93 10.08
CA VAL A 262 -13.88 16.68 9.10
C VAL A 262 -14.57 17.99 8.73
N ARG A 263 -15.42 18.55 9.58
CA ARG A 263 -15.92 19.91 9.38
C ARG A 263 -14.76 20.90 9.40
N HIS A 264 -14.74 21.78 8.40
CA HIS A 264 -13.73 22.82 8.18
C HIS A 264 -13.41 23.61 9.48
N ASP A 265 -14.39 23.86 10.33
CA ASP A 265 -14.26 24.58 11.59
C ASP A 265 -13.47 23.82 12.68
N ARG A 266 -13.42 22.47 12.63
CA ARG A 266 -12.55 21.66 13.52
C ARG A 266 -11.13 21.54 12.96
N ILE A 267 -10.97 21.48 11.64
CA ILE A 267 -9.64 21.46 11.00
C ILE A 267 -8.92 22.77 11.32
N GLU A 268 -9.56 23.93 11.14
CA GLU A 268 -8.99 25.25 11.43
C GLU A 268 -8.67 25.46 12.93
N ARG A 269 -9.44 24.86 13.84
CA ARG A 269 -9.18 24.95 15.30
C ARG A 269 -8.13 23.98 15.80
N THR A 270 -7.91 22.88 15.09
CA THR A 270 -6.92 21.86 15.48
C THR A 270 -5.55 22.15 14.87
N TRP A 271 -5.53 22.84 13.72
CA TRP A 271 -4.33 23.13 12.92
C TRP A 271 -4.36 24.60 12.45
N PRO A 272 -4.00 25.57 13.36
CA PRO A 272 -3.87 26.98 12.99
C PRO A 272 -2.72 27.24 12.01
#